data_b2fb66e36e890f61b1ddc5c26547936d
#
_entry.id   b2fb66e36e890f61b1ddc5c26547936d
#
_cell.length_a   1.000
_cell.length_b   1.000
_cell.length_c   1.000
_cell.angle_alpha   90.00
_cell.angle_beta   90.00
_cell.angle_gamma   90.00
#
_symmetry.space_group_name_H-M   'P 1'
#
loop_
_entity.id
_entity.type
_entity.pdbx_description
1 polymer ?
#
loop_
_entity_poly.entity_id
_entity_poly.type
_entity_poly.pdbx_seq_one_letter_code
_entity_poly.pdbx_strand_id
1 'polypeptide(L)'
;MSKVIRTQKPSVLPWYAAALVFAVLCAVLPVYKLWALLLALGGAAVMFGVAKKVCPTRVVEHEVPFHTGSDDVDEMLADIQQKLDALHALNEALPDPELSAAMTRMEKAGRSIMETVEASPAKAKQVRRFANYYLPDAVNVLEQYAKLARQGVRGENAASIRAEVERNAASIATAFENQLDALYAAESMDLSADLTV
;
A
#
# COMPACT_ATOMS: atom_id res chain seq x y z
N MET A 1 8.76 21.08 -11.34
CA MET A 1 9.99 20.29 -11.26
C MET A 1 9.67 19.08 -10.43
N SER A 2 9.74 17.87 -10.99
CA SER A 2 9.47 16.63 -10.23
C SER A 2 10.61 16.39 -9.24
N LYS A 3 10.27 15.99 -8.01
CA LYS A 3 11.24 15.64 -6.98
C LYS A 3 11.52 14.14 -7.09
N VAL A 4 12.79 13.76 -7.14
CA VAL A 4 13.19 12.35 -7.14
C VAL A 4 13.41 11.89 -5.71
N ILE A 5 12.53 11.05 -5.20
CA ILE A 5 12.69 10.41 -3.89
C ILE A 5 13.42 9.08 -4.09
N ARG A 6 14.49 8.87 -3.33
CA ARG A 6 15.29 7.65 -3.34
C ARG A 6 14.89 6.75 -2.20
N THR A 7 13.98 5.82 -2.45
CA THR A 7 13.58 4.82 -1.44
C THR A 7 14.51 3.61 -1.51
N GLN A 8 15.18 3.30 -0.40
CA GLN A 8 16.07 2.14 -0.29
C GLN A 8 15.24 0.90 0.10
N LYS A 9 14.91 0.04 -0.87
CA LYS A 9 14.31 -1.28 -0.56
C LYS A 9 15.43 -2.29 -0.25
N PRO A 10 15.44 -2.91 0.94
CA PRO A 10 16.43 -3.93 1.28
C PRO A 10 16.31 -5.10 0.30
N SER A 11 17.43 -5.50 -0.29
CA SER A 11 17.48 -6.67 -1.15
C SER A 11 17.19 -7.94 -0.35
N VAL A 12 16.32 -8.82 -0.86
CA VAL A 12 16.06 -10.15 -0.26
C VAL A 12 17.14 -11.18 -0.64
N LEU A 13 18.01 -10.85 -1.58
CA LEU A 13 19.05 -11.74 -2.09
C LEU A 13 20.02 -12.25 -0.99
N PRO A 14 20.45 -11.44 0.00
CA PRO A 14 21.29 -11.92 1.10
C PRO A 14 20.64 -13.03 1.93
N TRP A 15 19.33 -13.02 2.09
CA TRP A 15 18.60 -14.06 2.82
C TRP A 15 18.60 -15.41 2.08
N TYR A 16 18.39 -15.36 0.76
CA TYR A 16 18.46 -16.57 -0.08
C TYR A 16 19.88 -17.14 -0.15
N ALA A 17 20.90 -16.29 -0.24
CA ALA A 17 22.30 -16.72 -0.26
C ALA A 17 22.69 -17.39 1.06
N ALA A 18 22.29 -16.81 2.21
CA ALA A 18 22.55 -17.40 3.53
C ALA A 18 21.81 -18.75 3.72
N ALA A 19 20.54 -18.83 3.30
CA ALA A 19 19.75 -20.05 3.37
C ALA A 19 20.35 -21.18 2.50
N LEU A 20 20.84 -20.86 1.31
CA LEU A 20 21.47 -21.84 0.43
C LEU A 20 22.76 -22.38 1.04
N VAL A 21 23.64 -21.50 1.57
CA VAL A 21 24.87 -21.92 2.23
C VAL A 21 24.57 -22.77 3.46
N PHE A 22 23.57 -22.38 4.25
CA PHE A 22 23.13 -23.18 5.41
C PHE A 22 22.66 -24.58 4.99
N ALA A 23 21.82 -24.67 3.94
CA ALA A 23 21.32 -25.95 3.43
C ALA A 23 22.44 -26.86 2.91
N VAL A 24 23.40 -26.31 2.17
CA VAL A 24 24.57 -27.07 1.67
C VAL A 24 25.43 -27.58 2.83
N LEU A 25 25.71 -26.72 3.83
CA LEU A 25 26.50 -27.13 5.00
C LEU A 25 25.76 -28.21 5.81
N CYS A 26 24.45 -28.15 5.95
CA CYS A 26 23.65 -29.19 6.59
C CYS A 26 23.64 -30.52 5.81
N ALA A 27 23.75 -30.46 4.48
CA ALA A 27 23.83 -31.67 3.65
C ALA A 27 25.21 -32.37 3.74
N VAL A 28 26.27 -31.59 3.93
CA VAL A 28 27.68 -32.11 3.92
C VAL A 28 28.14 -32.46 5.35
N LEU A 29 27.71 -31.72 6.37
CA LEU A 29 28.15 -31.93 7.74
C LEU A 29 27.20 -32.86 8.51
N PRO A 30 27.71 -33.64 9.46
CA PRO A 30 26.89 -34.51 10.31
C PRO A 30 26.09 -33.66 11.33
N VAL A 31 24.88 -33.20 10.93
CA VAL A 31 24.01 -32.29 11.72
C VAL A 31 23.58 -32.83 13.09
N TYR A 32 23.76 -34.13 13.35
CA TYR A 32 23.52 -34.72 14.68
C TYR A 32 24.57 -34.29 15.74
N LYS A 33 25.66 -33.62 15.34
CA LYS A 33 26.68 -33.07 16.27
C LYS A 33 26.50 -31.57 16.41
N LEU A 34 26.38 -31.09 17.66
CA LEU A 34 26.17 -29.67 17.97
C LEU A 34 27.21 -28.72 17.34
N TRP A 35 28.47 -29.14 17.26
CA TRP A 35 29.53 -28.32 16.66
C TRP A 35 29.34 -28.12 15.14
N ALA A 36 28.79 -29.12 14.45
CA ALA A 36 28.50 -29.04 13.02
C ALA A 36 27.37 -28.04 12.74
N LEU A 37 26.35 -28.01 13.61
CA LEU A 37 25.27 -27.03 13.54
C LEU A 37 25.77 -25.59 13.78
N LEU A 38 26.69 -25.41 14.75
CA LEU A 38 27.29 -24.11 15.03
C LEU A 38 28.16 -23.63 13.84
N LEU A 39 28.89 -24.51 13.17
CA LEU A 39 29.64 -24.19 11.96
C LEU A 39 28.73 -23.83 10.80
N ALA A 40 27.60 -24.53 10.60
CA ALA A 40 26.62 -24.22 9.58
C ALA A 40 25.99 -22.83 9.81
N LEU A 41 25.64 -22.52 11.06
CA LEU A 41 25.08 -21.21 11.46
C LEU A 41 26.11 -20.09 11.25
N GLY A 42 27.35 -20.31 11.68
CA GLY A 42 28.46 -19.35 11.49
C GLY A 42 28.75 -19.09 10.01
N GLY A 43 28.78 -20.12 9.17
CA GLY A 43 28.97 -19.99 7.72
C GLY A 43 27.82 -19.19 7.05
N ALA A 44 26.58 -19.47 7.43
CA ALA A 44 25.42 -18.71 6.96
C ALA A 44 25.46 -17.22 7.38
N ALA A 45 25.88 -16.93 8.62
CA ALA A 45 26.01 -15.57 9.11
C ALA A 45 27.10 -14.78 8.38
N VAL A 46 28.25 -15.41 8.13
CA VAL A 46 29.33 -14.79 7.34
C VAL A 46 28.88 -14.52 5.91
N MET A 47 28.21 -15.49 5.27
CA MET A 47 27.67 -15.32 3.92
C MET A 47 26.61 -14.21 3.84
N PHE A 48 25.76 -14.09 4.84
CA PHE A 48 24.79 -12.99 4.95
C PHE A 48 25.49 -11.64 5.01
N GLY A 49 26.54 -11.52 5.83
CA GLY A 49 27.34 -10.29 5.96
C GLY A 49 28.04 -9.89 4.66
N VAL A 50 28.63 -10.87 3.97
CA VAL A 50 29.28 -10.66 2.66
C VAL A 50 28.25 -10.30 1.59
N ALA A 51 27.15 -11.05 1.50
CA ALA A 51 26.10 -10.78 0.52
C ALA A 51 25.45 -9.40 0.74
N LYS A 52 25.30 -8.94 1.97
CA LYS A 52 24.81 -7.60 2.29
C LYS A 52 25.74 -6.49 1.81
N LYS A 53 27.06 -6.73 1.78
CA LYS A 53 28.06 -5.78 1.26
C LYS A 53 28.15 -5.79 -0.26
N VAL A 54 27.98 -6.95 -0.89
CA VAL A 54 28.13 -7.15 -2.35
C VAL A 54 26.85 -6.83 -3.10
N CYS A 55 25.68 -7.07 -2.50
CA CYS A 55 24.39 -6.75 -3.11
C CYS A 55 23.95 -5.36 -2.65
N PRO A 56 24.19 -4.30 -3.45
CA PRO A 56 23.75 -2.96 -3.11
C PRO A 56 22.21 -2.94 -3.02
N THR A 57 21.71 -2.23 -2.03
CA THR A 57 20.29 -1.92 -1.88
C THR A 57 19.79 -1.32 -3.19
N ARG A 58 18.73 -1.87 -3.78
CA ARG A 58 18.11 -1.25 -4.95
C ARG A 58 17.54 0.09 -4.53
N VAL A 59 18.13 1.15 -5.02
CA VAL A 59 17.58 2.50 -4.96
C VAL A 59 16.50 2.56 -6.03
N VAL A 60 15.25 2.61 -5.63
CA VAL A 60 14.15 2.87 -6.55
C VAL A 60 13.97 4.38 -6.54
N GLU A 61 14.31 5.03 -7.65
CA GLU A 61 14.05 6.44 -7.86
C GLU A 61 12.58 6.58 -8.30
N HIS A 62 11.75 7.18 -7.44
CA HIS A 62 10.38 7.56 -7.78
C HIS A 62 10.34 9.08 -7.98
N GLU A 63 9.92 9.48 -9.16
CA GLU A 63 9.55 10.87 -9.39
C GLU A 63 8.17 11.11 -8.76
N VAL A 64 8.12 11.97 -7.75
CA VAL A 64 6.86 12.37 -7.11
C VAL A 64 6.54 13.81 -7.47
N PRO A 65 5.28 14.09 -7.85
CA PRO A 65 4.86 15.44 -8.21
C PRO A 65 4.65 16.34 -6.98
N PHE A 66 4.67 15.80 -5.77
CA PHE A 66 4.35 16.48 -4.52
C PHE A 66 5.58 17.11 -3.86
N HIS A 67 5.40 18.28 -3.21
CA HIS A 67 6.46 19.08 -2.59
C HIS A 67 5.98 19.62 -1.24
N THR A 68 5.65 18.75 -0.29
CA THR A 68 5.13 19.12 1.03
C THR A 68 6.24 19.46 2.03
N GLY A 69 7.51 19.24 1.66
CA GLY A 69 8.66 19.42 2.54
C GLY A 69 9.02 18.18 3.36
N SER A 70 8.26 17.09 3.23
CA SER A 70 8.53 15.80 3.87
C SER A 70 8.51 14.68 2.85
N ASP A 71 9.63 13.97 2.67
CA ASP A 71 9.75 12.88 1.70
C ASP A 71 8.75 11.75 1.97
N ASP A 72 8.47 11.45 3.24
CA ASP A 72 7.51 10.43 3.68
C ASP A 72 6.05 10.81 3.31
N VAL A 73 5.71 12.10 3.39
CA VAL A 73 4.38 12.59 2.99
C VAL A 73 4.26 12.63 1.47
N ASP A 74 5.31 13.09 0.78
CA ASP A 74 5.33 13.15 -0.68
C ASP A 74 5.19 11.74 -1.29
N GLU A 75 5.87 10.71 -0.72
CA GLU A 75 5.74 9.30 -1.12
C GLU A 75 4.32 8.77 -0.84
N MET A 76 3.77 9.06 0.33
CA MET A 76 2.41 8.65 0.69
C MET A 76 1.36 9.27 -0.25
N LEU A 77 1.49 10.55 -0.61
CA LEU A 77 0.58 11.20 -1.56
C LEU A 77 0.70 10.60 -2.97
N ALA A 78 1.90 10.26 -3.41
CA ALA A 78 2.12 9.58 -4.68
C ALA A 78 1.47 8.19 -4.71
N ASP A 79 1.56 7.43 -3.62
CA ASP A 79 0.89 6.13 -3.47
C ASP A 79 -0.65 6.29 -3.49
N ILE A 80 -1.19 7.29 -2.79
CA ILE A 80 -2.63 7.60 -2.83
C ILE A 80 -3.06 7.91 -4.26
N GLN A 81 -2.35 8.79 -4.95
CA GLN A 81 -2.66 9.15 -6.33
C GLN A 81 -2.67 7.93 -7.23
N GLN A 82 -1.63 7.10 -7.17
CA GLN A 82 -1.56 5.86 -7.96
C GLN A 82 -2.75 4.93 -7.72
N LYS A 83 -3.21 4.81 -6.47
CA LYS A 83 -4.37 3.98 -6.12
C LYS A 83 -5.68 4.59 -6.60
N LEU A 84 -5.82 5.91 -6.55
CA LEU A 84 -6.99 6.60 -7.08
C LEU A 84 -7.07 6.51 -8.61
N ASP A 85 -5.92 6.57 -9.30
CA ASP A 85 -5.87 6.39 -10.75
C ASP A 85 -6.21 4.94 -11.14
N ALA A 86 -5.78 3.94 -10.36
CA ALA A 86 -6.19 2.55 -10.54
C ALA A 86 -7.70 2.36 -10.28
N LEU A 87 -8.26 3.01 -9.26
CA LEU A 87 -9.70 3.00 -8.98
C LEU A 87 -10.51 3.60 -10.13
N HIS A 88 -10.04 4.72 -10.68
CA HIS A 88 -10.64 5.36 -11.84
C HIS A 88 -10.65 4.44 -13.07
N ALA A 89 -9.52 3.81 -13.38
CA ALA A 89 -9.42 2.86 -14.49
C ALA A 89 -10.33 1.64 -14.31
N LEU A 90 -10.52 1.17 -13.07
CA LEU A 90 -11.47 0.11 -12.75
C LEU A 90 -12.91 0.56 -12.96
N ASN A 91 -13.25 1.79 -12.58
CA ASN A 91 -14.56 2.39 -12.77
C ASN A 91 -14.93 2.48 -14.26
N GLU A 92 -13.99 2.88 -15.11
CA GLU A 92 -14.20 2.91 -16.56
C GLU A 92 -14.32 1.50 -17.18
N ALA A 93 -13.65 0.50 -16.59
CA ALA A 93 -13.63 -0.86 -17.14
C ALA A 93 -14.84 -1.72 -16.72
N LEU A 94 -15.58 -1.34 -15.68
CA LEU A 94 -16.68 -2.11 -15.11
C LEU A 94 -18.03 -1.47 -15.49
N PRO A 95 -18.84 -2.08 -16.40
CA PRO A 95 -20.15 -1.56 -16.80
C PRO A 95 -21.23 -1.90 -15.75
N ASP A 96 -21.07 -1.40 -14.53
CA ASP A 96 -21.95 -1.61 -13.41
C ASP A 96 -22.34 -0.27 -12.77
N PRO A 97 -23.59 0.22 -12.94
CA PRO A 97 -23.97 1.56 -12.50
C PRO A 97 -23.90 1.76 -10.98
N GLU A 98 -24.28 0.75 -10.17
CA GLU A 98 -24.25 0.87 -8.72
C GLU A 98 -22.83 0.86 -8.18
N LEU A 99 -22.00 -0.02 -8.72
CA LEU A 99 -20.58 -0.08 -8.38
C LEU A 99 -19.85 1.18 -8.85
N SER A 100 -20.16 1.68 -10.05
CA SER A 100 -19.62 2.93 -10.60
C SER A 100 -19.96 4.13 -9.71
N ALA A 101 -21.19 4.21 -9.20
CA ALA A 101 -21.57 5.28 -8.27
C ALA A 101 -20.75 5.23 -6.97
N ALA A 102 -20.56 4.04 -6.40
CA ALA A 102 -19.72 3.86 -5.21
C ALA A 102 -18.25 4.21 -5.47
N MET A 103 -17.67 3.74 -6.58
CA MET A 103 -16.29 4.06 -6.98
C MET A 103 -16.08 5.56 -7.19
N THR A 104 -17.04 6.26 -7.83
CA THR A 104 -16.99 7.72 -8.02
C THR A 104 -16.98 8.46 -6.68
N ARG A 105 -17.78 8.01 -5.70
CA ARG A 105 -17.75 8.57 -4.33
C ARG A 105 -16.39 8.35 -3.66
N MET A 106 -15.82 7.15 -3.78
CA MET A 106 -14.48 6.84 -3.25
C MET A 106 -13.41 7.72 -3.89
N GLU A 107 -13.43 7.88 -5.23
CA GLU A 107 -12.49 8.74 -5.95
C GLU A 107 -12.58 10.18 -5.47
N LYS A 108 -13.79 10.72 -5.37
CA LYS A 108 -14.03 12.10 -4.92
C LYS A 108 -13.50 12.32 -3.50
N ALA A 109 -13.89 11.46 -2.56
CA ALA A 109 -13.44 11.55 -1.18
C ALA A 109 -11.90 11.38 -1.06
N GLY A 110 -11.34 10.40 -1.78
CA GLY A 110 -9.90 10.15 -1.80
C GLY A 110 -9.09 11.32 -2.37
N ARG A 111 -9.54 11.96 -3.45
CA ARG A 111 -8.89 13.16 -4.01
C ARG A 111 -8.95 14.32 -3.03
N SER A 112 -10.09 14.57 -2.38
CA SER A 112 -10.22 15.62 -1.38
C SER A 112 -9.36 15.38 -0.14
N ILE A 113 -9.20 14.12 0.29
CA ILE A 113 -8.25 13.73 1.35
C ILE A 113 -6.82 14.05 0.92
N MET A 114 -6.42 13.67 -0.30
CA MET A 114 -5.09 13.93 -0.85
C MET A 114 -4.78 15.42 -0.91
N GLU A 115 -5.69 16.23 -1.47
CA GLU A 115 -5.58 17.69 -1.56
C GLU A 115 -5.47 18.35 -0.17
N THR A 116 -6.26 17.87 0.80
CA THR A 116 -6.21 18.36 2.18
C THR A 116 -4.86 18.09 2.84
N VAL A 117 -4.27 16.93 2.59
CA VAL A 117 -2.94 16.58 3.14
C VAL A 117 -1.82 17.31 2.40
N GLU A 118 -1.94 17.52 1.09
CA GLU A 118 -0.99 18.34 0.32
C GLU A 118 -0.95 19.78 0.84
N ALA A 119 -2.13 20.39 1.09
CA ALA A 119 -2.24 21.72 1.65
C ALA A 119 -1.78 21.80 3.12
N SER A 120 -1.96 20.73 3.90
CA SER A 120 -1.63 20.66 5.32
C SER A 120 -0.92 19.36 5.68
N PRO A 121 0.41 19.26 5.45
CA PRO A 121 1.19 18.01 5.65
C PRO A 121 1.17 17.47 7.09
N ALA A 122 0.89 18.33 8.08
CA ALA A 122 0.72 17.92 9.48
C ALA A 122 -0.42 16.89 9.67
N LYS A 123 -1.45 16.94 8.80
CA LYS A 123 -2.59 16.02 8.80
C LYS A 123 -2.26 14.63 8.25
N ALA A 124 -1.08 14.43 7.65
CA ALA A 124 -0.63 13.16 7.09
C ALA A 124 -0.76 11.99 8.08
N LYS A 125 -0.49 12.24 9.37
CA LYS A 125 -0.62 11.22 10.43
C LYS A 125 -2.04 10.67 10.57
N GLN A 126 -3.06 11.50 10.37
CA GLN A 126 -4.48 11.14 10.50
C GLN A 126 -4.96 10.25 9.34
N VAL A 127 -4.32 10.38 8.17
CA VAL A 127 -4.68 9.62 6.96
C VAL A 127 -3.80 8.40 6.69
N ARG A 128 -2.75 8.15 7.48
CA ARG A 128 -1.87 6.99 7.28
C ARG A 128 -2.61 5.66 7.21
N ARG A 129 -3.64 5.48 8.03
CA ARG A 129 -4.44 4.26 8.03
C ARG A 129 -5.28 4.14 6.76
N PHE A 130 -5.82 5.26 6.29
CA PHE A 130 -6.51 5.34 5.01
C PHE A 130 -5.57 4.97 3.85
N ALA A 131 -4.41 5.64 3.77
CA ALA A 131 -3.43 5.44 2.71
C ALA A 131 -2.85 4.02 2.66
N ASN A 132 -2.53 3.44 3.83
CA ASN A 132 -1.81 2.17 3.89
C ASN A 132 -2.71 0.93 3.91
N TYR A 133 -4.01 1.07 4.25
CA TYR A 133 -4.91 -0.06 4.41
C TYR A 133 -6.22 0.12 3.65
N TYR A 134 -7.00 1.15 3.93
CA TYR A 134 -8.37 1.24 3.39
C TYR A 134 -8.40 1.43 1.87
N LEU A 135 -7.59 2.34 1.35
CA LEU A 135 -7.54 2.60 -0.09
C LEU A 135 -6.92 1.43 -0.87
N PRO A 136 -5.76 0.83 -0.47
CA PRO A 136 -5.23 -0.36 -1.12
C PRO A 136 -6.18 -1.56 -1.09
N ASP A 137 -6.84 -1.81 0.05
CA ASP A 137 -7.78 -2.93 0.19
C ASP A 137 -9.01 -2.74 -0.72
N ALA A 138 -9.55 -1.52 -0.80
CA ALA A 138 -10.66 -1.20 -1.70
C ALA A 138 -10.29 -1.48 -3.16
N VAL A 139 -9.14 -0.99 -3.62
CA VAL A 139 -8.65 -1.23 -4.99
C VAL A 139 -8.46 -2.72 -5.24
N ASN A 140 -7.85 -3.45 -4.31
CA ASN A 140 -7.58 -4.89 -4.45
C ASN A 140 -8.87 -5.71 -4.57
N VAL A 141 -9.89 -5.43 -3.77
CA VAL A 141 -11.21 -6.11 -3.84
C VAL A 141 -11.86 -5.85 -5.20
N LEU A 142 -11.85 -4.61 -5.68
CA LEU A 142 -12.43 -4.24 -6.97
C LEU A 142 -11.66 -4.84 -8.16
N GLU A 143 -10.32 -4.91 -8.07
CA GLU A 143 -9.51 -5.61 -9.07
C GLU A 143 -9.84 -7.11 -9.16
N GLN A 144 -10.02 -7.76 -8.02
CA GLN A 144 -10.41 -9.18 -7.97
C GLN A 144 -11.79 -9.38 -8.60
N TYR A 145 -12.74 -8.50 -8.28
CA TYR A 145 -14.07 -8.53 -8.90
C TYR A 145 -14.00 -8.29 -10.41
N ALA A 146 -13.20 -7.31 -10.87
CA ALA A 146 -13.03 -7.06 -12.29
C ALA A 146 -12.44 -8.26 -13.05
N LYS A 147 -11.50 -9.00 -12.43
CA LYS A 147 -10.96 -10.25 -12.98
C LYS A 147 -12.05 -11.31 -13.11
N LEU A 148 -12.88 -11.47 -12.08
CA LEU A 148 -13.99 -12.43 -12.07
C LEU A 148 -15.05 -12.08 -13.13
N ALA A 149 -15.42 -10.82 -13.24
CA ALA A 149 -16.38 -10.32 -14.24
C ALA A 149 -15.89 -10.56 -15.68
N ARG A 150 -14.60 -10.37 -15.96
CA ARG A 150 -13.99 -10.64 -17.27
C ARG A 150 -13.98 -12.13 -17.64
N GLN A 151 -13.94 -13.02 -16.65
CA GLN A 151 -14.02 -14.47 -16.88
C GLN A 151 -15.40 -14.95 -17.31
N GLY A 152 -16.40 -14.06 -17.32
CA GLY A 152 -17.75 -14.34 -17.81
C GLY A 152 -18.51 -15.36 -16.94
N VAL A 153 -18.15 -15.49 -15.67
CA VAL A 153 -18.86 -16.34 -14.72
C VAL A 153 -20.32 -15.90 -14.65
N ARG A 154 -21.23 -16.81 -15.01
CA ARG A 154 -22.67 -16.58 -15.02
C ARG A 154 -23.35 -17.59 -14.12
N GLY A 155 -24.45 -17.20 -13.46
CA GLY A 155 -25.23 -18.06 -12.59
C GLY A 155 -25.57 -17.38 -11.26
N GLU A 156 -26.26 -18.11 -10.41
CA GLU A 156 -26.76 -17.62 -9.13
C GLU A 156 -25.62 -17.19 -8.18
N ASN A 157 -24.52 -17.94 -8.18
CA ASN A 157 -23.33 -17.58 -7.40
C ASN A 157 -22.67 -16.28 -7.87
N ALA A 158 -22.65 -16.01 -9.18
CA ALA A 158 -22.11 -14.76 -9.73
C ALA A 158 -22.97 -13.56 -9.34
N ALA A 159 -24.29 -13.71 -9.37
CA ALA A 159 -25.21 -12.67 -8.92
C ALA A 159 -25.08 -12.37 -7.42
N SER A 160 -24.89 -13.39 -6.59
CA SER A 160 -24.66 -13.23 -5.15
C SER A 160 -23.35 -12.49 -4.86
N ILE A 161 -22.25 -12.88 -5.53
CA ILE A 161 -20.95 -12.20 -5.39
C ILE A 161 -21.05 -10.74 -5.83
N ARG A 162 -21.74 -10.47 -6.93
CA ARG A 162 -21.94 -9.11 -7.41
C ARG A 162 -22.66 -8.25 -6.37
N ALA A 163 -23.80 -8.70 -5.86
CA ALA A 163 -24.57 -7.98 -4.85
C ALA A 163 -23.79 -7.77 -3.54
N GLU A 164 -22.90 -8.69 -3.19
CA GLU A 164 -22.01 -8.54 -2.04
C GLU A 164 -20.95 -7.48 -2.27
N VAL A 165 -20.32 -7.46 -3.45
CA VAL A 165 -19.31 -6.45 -3.83
C VAL A 165 -19.93 -5.08 -3.90
N GLU A 166 -21.12 -4.92 -4.49
CA GLU A 166 -21.87 -3.66 -4.54
C GLU A 166 -22.15 -3.10 -3.14
N ARG A 167 -22.65 -3.93 -2.22
CA ARG A 167 -22.89 -3.52 -0.83
C ARG A 167 -21.59 -3.12 -0.10
N ASN A 168 -20.53 -3.89 -0.29
CA ASN A 168 -19.23 -3.62 0.32
C ASN A 168 -18.62 -2.34 -0.23
N ALA A 169 -18.70 -2.12 -1.54
CA ALA A 169 -18.23 -0.89 -2.19
C ALA A 169 -18.96 0.36 -1.66
N ALA A 170 -20.29 0.28 -1.49
CA ALA A 170 -21.07 1.38 -0.91
C ALA A 170 -20.64 1.69 0.54
N SER A 171 -20.35 0.65 1.34
CA SER A 171 -19.87 0.79 2.72
C SER A 171 -18.47 1.40 2.76
N ILE A 172 -17.58 0.99 1.87
CA ILE A 172 -16.22 1.53 1.74
C ILE A 172 -16.28 3.00 1.30
N ALA A 173 -17.14 3.35 0.34
CA ALA A 173 -17.34 4.74 -0.07
C ALA A 173 -17.76 5.63 1.10
N THR A 174 -18.69 5.17 1.93
CA THR A 174 -19.11 5.87 3.15
C THR A 174 -17.96 6.00 4.17
N ALA A 175 -17.10 4.97 4.30
CA ALA A 175 -15.93 5.05 5.16
C ALA A 175 -14.89 6.10 4.67
N PHE A 176 -14.73 6.27 3.35
CA PHE A 176 -13.87 7.30 2.77
C PHE A 176 -14.43 8.70 3.05
N GLU A 177 -15.75 8.89 2.88
CA GLU A 177 -16.42 10.14 3.20
C GLU A 177 -16.29 10.49 4.69
N ASN A 178 -16.48 9.53 5.58
CA ASN A 178 -16.29 9.72 7.02
C ASN A 178 -14.84 10.07 7.38
N GLN A 179 -13.85 9.51 6.67
CA GLN A 179 -12.45 9.86 6.85
C GLN A 179 -12.18 11.32 6.45
N LEU A 180 -12.79 11.77 5.36
CA LEU A 180 -12.72 13.17 4.91
C LEU A 180 -13.35 14.10 5.92
N ASP A 181 -14.56 13.77 6.39
CA ASP A 181 -15.28 14.58 7.40
C ASP A 181 -14.46 14.70 8.70
N ALA A 182 -13.80 13.62 9.12
CA ALA A 182 -12.93 13.65 10.30
C ALA A 182 -11.74 14.60 10.14
N LEU A 183 -11.20 14.77 8.94
CA LEU A 183 -10.13 15.74 8.66
C LEU A 183 -10.61 17.19 8.76
N TYR A 184 -11.82 17.47 8.31
CA TYR A 184 -12.43 18.80 8.42
C TYR A 184 -12.88 19.11 9.86
N ALA A 185 -13.41 18.12 10.59
CA ALA A 185 -13.78 18.30 11.99
C ALA A 185 -12.57 18.68 12.87
N ALA A 186 -11.42 18.04 12.63
CA ALA A 186 -10.17 18.40 13.32
C ALA A 186 -9.74 19.84 13.05
N GLU A 187 -9.92 20.33 11.82
CA GLU A 187 -9.60 21.71 11.44
C GLU A 187 -10.50 22.73 12.11
N SER A 188 -11.79 22.44 12.22
CA SER A 188 -12.75 23.34 12.89
C SER A 188 -12.49 23.44 14.39
N MET A 189 -11.97 22.40 15.03
CA MET A 189 -11.58 22.43 16.45
C MET A 189 -10.32 23.25 16.68
N ASP A 190 -9.32 23.17 15.81
CA ASP A 190 -8.11 24.00 15.90
C ASP A 190 -8.43 25.49 15.71
N LEU A 191 -9.32 25.81 14.75
CA LEU A 191 -9.75 27.19 14.49
C LEU A 191 -10.52 27.80 15.67
N SER A 192 -11.36 27.00 16.34
CA SER A 192 -12.12 27.44 17.50
C SER A 192 -11.24 27.63 18.75
N ALA A 193 -10.15 26.89 18.88
CA ALA A 193 -9.18 27.08 19.96
C ALA A 193 -8.39 28.39 19.80
N ASP A 194 -8.05 28.77 18.57
CA ASP A 194 -7.34 30.02 18.26
C ASP A 194 -8.23 31.30 18.45
N LEU A 195 -9.56 31.13 18.31
CA LEU A 195 -10.50 32.23 18.47
C LEU A 195 -10.88 32.53 19.96
N THR A 196 -10.44 31.68 20.89
CA THR A 196 -10.76 31.80 22.33
C THR A 196 -9.60 32.39 23.15
N VAL A 197 -8.53 32.86 22.52
CA VAL A 197 -7.43 33.63 23.09
C VAL A 197 -7.61 35.12 22.73
#